data_46c43eb40ae82d68efea7701eeb1ee64
#
_entry.id   46c43eb40ae82d68efea7701eeb1ee64
#
_cell.length_a   1.000
_cell.length_b   1.000
_cell.length_c   1.000
_cell.angle_alpha   90.00
_cell.angle_beta   90.00
_cell.angle_gamma   90.00
#
_symmetry.space_group_name_H-M   'P 1'
#
loop_
_entity.id
_entity.type
_entity.pdbx_description
1 polymer ?
#
loop_
_entity_poly.entity_id
_entity_poly.type
_entity_poly.pdbx_seq_one_letter_code
_entity_poly.pdbx_strand_id
1 'polypeptide(L)'
;MRYFDEKTKRNAEEFFGKNGLFPEFDNDKYFVFPGFCDVHVHFREPGFSYKETVESGSLAAANGGFTAVCAMPNLNPVPDSLENLSAEMDAIEHSARIRVLPYGALTKGEKGEELADLDGMAPFVCAFSDDGRGVQNEEMMLAAMTEAKKLGKIVAAHCEQNSLLKGGYIHDGEYAKKHGHRGICSESEYAQVARDIELARSTGCAYHVCHISCKESVELIRNAKKSGVDVTCETAPHYLVLCDDDLQEDGRFKMNPPLRSSEDRAALTE
;
A
#
# COMPACT_ATOMS: atom_id res chain seq x y z
N MET A 1 20.95 26.39 6.47
CA MET A 1 19.99 25.31 6.07
C MET A 1 20.65 24.43 5.04
N ARG A 2 20.48 23.11 5.16
CA ARG A 2 21.00 22.14 4.19
C ARG A 2 19.83 21.58 3.39
N TYR A 3 20.07 21.28 2.11
CA TYR A 3 19.06 20.75 1.20
C TYR A 3 19.42 19.34 0.77
N PHE A 4 18.42 18.51 0.52
CA PHE A 4 18.61 17.13 0.07
C PHE A 4 19.40 17.08 -1.25
N ASP A 5 19.02 17.93 -2.20
CA ASP A 5 19.72 18.11 -3.48
C ASP A 5 19.50 19.52 -4.06
N GLU A 6 20.17 19.84 -5.17
CA GLU A 6 20.05 21.13 -5.85
C GLU A 6 18.65 21.39 -6.43
N LYS A 7 17.86 20.34 -6.72
CA LYS A 7 16.47 20.49 -7.17
C LYS A 7 15.60 20.93 -6.02
N THR A 8 15.73 20.29 -4.86
CA THR A 8 15.03 20.67 -3.62
C THR A 8 15.36 22.11 -3.22
N LYS A 9 16.62 22.53 -3.34
CA LYS A 9 17.03 23.91 -3.09
C LYS A 9 16.35 24.89 -4.04
N ARG A 10 16.39 24.64 -5.34
CA ARG A 10 15.73 25.50 -6.35
C ARG A 10 14.24 25.63 -6.11
N ASN A 11 13.54 24.51 -5.86
CA ASN A 11 12.11 24.53 -5.60
C ASN A 11 11.78 25.32 -4.32
N ALA A 12 12.58 25.17 -3.26
CA ALA A 12 12.41 25.92 -2.03
C ALA A 12 12.66 27.44 -2.26
N GLU A 13 13.71 27.80 -2.98
CA GLU A 13 14.02 29.20 -3.31
C GLU A 13 12.95 29.83 -4.22
N GLU A 14 12.37 29.07 -5.16
CA GLU A 14 11.29 29.52 -6.03
C GLU A 14 10.00 29.77 -5.23
N PHE A 15 9.65 28.84 -4.32
CA PHE A 15 8.41 28.92 -3.54
C PHE A 15 8.48 29.97 -2.42
N PHE A 16 9.59 30.00 -1.68
CA PHE A 16 9.75 30.85 -0.48
C PHE A 16 10.53 32.14 -0.73
N GLY A 17 11.10 32.34 -1.93
CA GLY A 17 12.01 33.39 -2.24
C GLY A 17 13.43 33.14 -1.67
N LYS A 18 14.42 33.88 -2.22
CA LYS A 18 15.85 33.70 -1.84
C LYS A 18 16.16 34.03 -0.37
N ASN A 19 15.31 34.79 0.31
CA ASN A 19 15.48 35.19 1.71
C ASN A 19 14.78 34.25 2.69
N GLY A 20 14.12 33.17 2.21
CA GLY A 20 13.44 32.17 3.02
C GLY A 20 12.26 32.68 3.84
N LEU A 21 11.21 31.87 4.00
CA LEU A 21 10.05 32.18 4.85
C LEU A 21 10.34 31.99 6.35
N PHE A 22 11.46 31.36 6.69
CA PHE A 22 11.77 30.98 8.05
C PHE A 22 13.21 31.36 8.42
N PRO A 23 13.51 32.67 8.62
CA PRO A 23 14.85 33.09 9.05
C PRO A 23 15.33 32.39 10.33
N GLU A 24 14.41 32.01 11.20
CA GLU A 24 14.68 31.24 12.43
C GLU A 24 15.21 29.84 12.16
N PHE A 25 14.95 29.27 10.97
CA PHE A 25 15.46 27.96 10.56
C PHE A 25 16.71 28.05 9.67
N ASP A 26 17.20 29.23 9.35
CA ASP A 26 18.38 29.38 8.51
C ASP A 26 19.66 29.13 9.30
N ASN A 27 19.86 27.86 9.66
CA ASN A 27 21.09 27.41 10.31
C ASN A 27 21.43 25.97 9.88
N ASP A 28 22.66 25.54 10.12
CA ASP A 28 23.18 24.23 9.74
C ASP A 28 22.54 23.03 10.46
N LYS A 29 21.59 23.29 11.37
CA LYS A 29 20.90 22.23 12.12
C LYS A 29 19.73 21.63 11.36
N TYR A 30 19.20 22.32 10.34
CA TYR A 30 18.02 21.91 9.61
C TYR A 30 18.37 21.39 8.21
N PHE A 31 17.65 20.34 7.81
CA PHE A 31 17.73 19.74 6.49
C PHE A 31 16.38 19.87 5.79
N VAL A 32 16.37 20.33 4.56
CA VAL A 32 15.16 20.40 3.72
C VAL A 32 15.12 19.20 2.81
N PHE A 33 14.04 18.43 2.91
CA PHE A 33 13.75 17.27 2.06
C PHE A 33 12.52 17.51 1.21
N PRO A 34 12.36 16.79 0.07
CA PRO A 34 11.02 16.59 -0.50
C PRO A 34 10.09 16.01 0.55
N GLY A 35 8.80 16.41 0.52
CA GLY A 35 7.83 15.78 1.40
C GLY A 35 7.71 14.28 1.14
N PHE A 36 7.44 13.50 2.16
CA PHE A 36 7.22 12.06 2.04
C PHE A 36 5.94 11.75 1.27
N CYS A 37 5.92 10.59 0.62
CA CYS A 37 4.74 10.03 -0.03
C CYS A 37 4.48 8.65 0.56
N ASP A 38 3.28 8.43 1.11
CA ASP A 38 2.80 7.10 1.51
C ASP A 38 1.90 6.55 0.42
N VAL A 39 2.27 5.40 -0.13
CA VAL A 39 1.54 4.81 -1.25
C VAL A 39 0.41 3.87 -0.82
N HIS A 40 0.16 3.73 0.49
CA HIS A 40 -0.83 2.81 1.03
C HIS A 40 -1.44 3.32 2.34
N VAL A 41 -2.57 4.01 2.27
CA VAL A 41 -3.31 4.45 3.44
C VAL A 41 -4.79 4.10 3.35
N HIS A 42 -5.48 4.05 4.50
CA HIS A 42 -6.90 3.77 4.59
C HIS A 42 -7.63 4.90 5.28
N PHE A 43 -8.24 5.80 4.52
CA PHE A 43 -9.05 6.88 5.08
C PHE A 43 -10.50 6.49 5.35
N ARG A 44 -10.95 5.35 4.80
CA ARG A 44 -12.25 4.77 5.14
C ARG A 44 -13.47 5.63 4.84
N GLU A 45 -13.30 6.74 4.17
CA GLU A 45 -14.35 7.66 3.74
C GLU A 45 -14.39 7.72 2.21
N PRO A 46 -15.57 7.50 1.61
CA PRO A 46 -16.90 7.32 2.24
C PRO A 46 -17.16 5.93 2.85
N GLY A 47 -18.21 5.85 3.66
CA GLY A 47 -18.84 4.60 4.12
C GLY A 47 -18.39 4.06 5.47
N PHE A 48 -17.16 4.36 5.90
CA PHE A 48 -16.60 3.86 7.17
C PHE A 48 -15.94 4.98 7.99
N SER A 49 -16.45 6.20 7.89
CA SER A 49 -15.91 7.41 8.55
C SER A 49 -15.83 7.32 10.08
N TYR A 50 -16.48 6.34 10.69
CA TYR A 50 -16.32 6.03 12.12
C TYR A 50 -14.96 5.41 12.47
N LYS A 51 -14.19 4.95 11.47
CA LYS A 51 -12.82 4.43 11.64
C LYS A 51 -11.79 5.51 11.38
N GLU A 52 -11.95 6.25 10.28
CA GLU A 52 -11.08 7.33 9.85
C GLU A 52 -11.80 8.20 8.81
N THR A 53 -11.39 9.46 8.68
CA THR A 53 -11.88 10.39 7.66
C THR A 53 -10.74 10.91 6.80
N VAL A 54 -11.06 11.46 5.63
CA VAL A 54 -10.07 12.12 4.77
C VAL A 54 -9.40 13.27 5.52
N GLU A 55 -10.16 14.06 6.30
CA GLU A 55 -9.61 15.18 7.07
C GLU A 55 -8.63 14.74 8.14
N SER A 56 -9.05 13.84 9.04
CA SER A 56 -8.21 13.41 10.17
C SER A 56 -7.00 12.61 9.72
N GLY A 57 -7.17 11.70 8.76
CA GLY A 57 -6.07 10.90 8.22
C GLY A 57 -5.04 11.73 7.44
N SER A 58 -5.50 12.68 6.61
CA SER A 58 -4.58 13.58 5.89
C SER A 58 -3.85 14.55 6.82
N LEU A 59 -4.49 14.99 7.91
CA LEU A 59 -3.84 15.79 8.94
C LEU A 59 -2.81 14.99 9.73
N ALA A 60 -3.10 13.72 10.06
CA ALA A 60 -2.14 12.82 10.69
C ALA A 60 -0.92 12.60 9.80
N ALA A 61 -1.13 12.37 8.50
CA ALA A 61 -0.06 12.23 7.51
C ALA A 61 0.79 13.51 7.42
N ALA A 62 0.17 14.70 7.38
CA ALA A 62 0.87 15.98 7.40
C ALA A 62 1.77 16.13 8.64
N ASN A 63 1.29 15.74 9.82
CA ASN A 63 2.08 15.74 11.05
C ASN A 63 3.26 14.76 11.00
N GLY A 64 3.15 13.68 10.21
CA GLY A 64 4.24 12.73 9.94
C GLY A 64 5.25 13.21 8.89
N GLY A 65 5.05 14.38 8.28
CA GLY A 65 5.92 14.92 7.22
C GLY A 65 5.56 14.42 5.81
N PHE A 66 4.41 13.77 5.64
CA PHE A 66 3.90 13.37 4.33
C PHE A 66 3.20 14.55 3.64
N THR A 67 3.46 14.72 2.36
CA THR A 67 2.83 15.73 1.51
C THR A 67 1.92 15.13 0.45
N ALA A 68 2.00 13.82 0.27
CA ALA A 68 1.12 13.05 -0.59
C ALA A 68 0.86 11.67 0.01
N VAL A 69 -0.35 11.15 -0.20
CA VAL A 69 -0.73 9.79 0.17
C VAL A 69 -1.61 9.17 -0.91
N CYS A 70 -1.59 7.83 -1.04
CA CYS A 70 -2.47 7.10 -1.93
C CYS A 70 -3.48 6.30 -1.11
N ALA A 71 -4.79 6.60 -1.28
CA ALA A 71 -5.87 6.03 -0.49
C ALA A 71 -6.43 4.76 -1.14
N MET A 72 -6.46 3.65 -0.39
CA MET A 72 -6.93 2.34 -0.85
C MET A 72 -8.44 2.28 -1.04
N PRO A 73 -8.94 1.43 -1.99
CA PRO A 73 -10.32 1.48 -2.48
C PRO A 73 -11.34 0.75 -1.60
N ASN A 74 -10.94 0.19 -0.46
CA ASN A 74 -11.86 -0.56 0.41
C ASN A 74 -12.82 0.36 1.19
N LEU A 75 -13.74 0.95 0.45
CA LEU A 75 -14.73 1.96 0.83
C LEU A 75 -16.16 1.45 0.63
N ASN A 76 -17.14 2.30 0.92
CA ASN A 76 -18.54 2.04 0.62
C ASN A 76 -19.24 3.35 0.20
N PRO A 77 -19.58 3.51 -1.10
CA PRO A 77 -19.41 2.50 -2.15
C PRO A 77 -17.93 2.22 -2.47
N VAL A 78 -17.63 1.01 -2.97
CA VAL A 78 -16.33 0.67 -3.52
C VAL A 78 -16.13 1.50 -4.80
N PRO A 79 -14.97 2.17 -5.01
CA PRO A 79 -14.69 2.95 -6.22
C PRO A 79 -14.36 2.02 -7.40
N ASP A 80 -15.36 1.32 -7.91
CA ASP A 80 -15.31 0.37 -9.02
C ASP A 80 -15.90 0.92 -10.33
N SER A 81 -16.35 2.15 -10.29
CA SER A 81 -16.86 2.93 -11.42
C SER A 81 -16.60 4.42 -11.17
N LEU A 82 -16.65 5.24 -12.21
CA LEU A 82 -16.51 6.69 -12.07
C LEU A 82 -17.58 7.29 -11.14
N GLU A 83 -18.80 6.76 -11.18
CA GLU A 83 -19.89 7.19 -10.30
C GLU A 83 -19.53 6.95 -8.82
N ASN A 84 -19.07 5.75 -8.48
CA ASN A 84 -18.70 5.42 -7.12
C ASN A 84 -17.44 6.15 -6.65
N LEU A 85 -16.44 6.32 -7.54
CA LEU A 85 -15.21 7.07 -7.27
C LEU A 85 -15.50 8.55 -6.98
N SER A 86 -16.52 9.14 -7.60
CA SER A 86 -16.84 10.56 -7.41
C SER A 86 -17.11 10.93 -5.95
N ALA A 87 -17.73 10.04 -5.18
CA ALA A 87 -18.00 10.27 -3.77
C ALA A 87 -16.70 10.37 -2.92
N GLU A 88 -15.69 9.59 -3.23
CA GLU A 88 -14.36 9.70 -2.61
C GLU A 88 -13.65 10.98 -3.05
N MET A 89 -13.70 11.30 -4.34
CA MET A 89 -13.09 12.52 -4.88
C MET A 89 -13.70 13.77 -4.25
N ASP A 90 -15.01 13.82 -4.06
CA ASP A 90 -15.70 14.91 -3.39
C ASP A 90 -15.22 15.06 -1.93
N ALA A 91 -15.07 13.96 -1.20
CA ALA A 91 -14.54 13.99 0.16
C ALA A 91 -13.08 14.50 0.19
N ILE A 92 -12.26 14.06 -0.76
CA ILE A 92 -10.87 14.52 -0.91
C ILE A 92 -10.83 16.02 -1.20
N GLU A 93 -11.61 16.52 -2.17
CA GLU A 93 -11.61 17.93 -2.54
C GLU A 93 -12.00 18.84 -1.38
N HIS A 94 -12.98 18.44 -0.56
CA HIS A 94 -13.50 19.27 0.51
C HIS A 94 -12.68 19.18 1.81
N SER A 95 -12.02 18.04 2.08
CA SER A 95 -11.51 17.74 3.42
C SER A 95 -10.01 17.49 3.49
N ALA A 96 -9.35 17.15 2.37
CA ALA A 96 -7.93 16.79 2.41
C ALA A 96 -7.03 17.97 2.81
N ARG A 97 -6.04 17.70 3.66
CA ARG A 97 -5.06 18.68 4.14
C ARG A 97 -3.71 18.58 3.42
N ILE A 98 -3.50 17.48 2.72
CA ILE A 98 -2.37 17.23 1.82
C ILE A 98 -2.91 16.61 0.53
N ARG A 99 -2.02 16.33 -0.41
CA ARG A 99 -2.41 15.65 -1.65
C ARG A 99 -2.83 14.21 -1.36
N VAL A 100 -4.08 13.88 -1.66
CA VAL A 100 -4.64 12.53 -1.59
C VAL A 100 -4.93 12.05 -3.01
N LEU A 101 -4.40 10.88 -3.35
CA LEU A 101 -4.55 10.23 -4.66
C LEU A 101 -5.34 8.93 -4.45
N PRO A 102 -6.57 8.81 -4.98
CA PRO A 102 -7.35 7.59 -4.80
C PRO A 102 -6.82 6.43 -5.64
N TYR A 103 -7.02 5.21 -5.16
CA TYR A 103 -6.98 3.99 -5.95
C TYR A 103 -8.37 3.70 -6.52
N GLY A 104 -8.43 3.12 -7.74
CA GLY A 104 -9.64 2.45 -8.22
C GLY A 104 -9.62 0.98 -7.85
N ALA A 105 -10.79 0.36 -7.66
CA ALA A 105 -10.88 -1.09 -7.51
C ALA A 105 -10.54 -1.80 -8.82
N LEU A 106 -9.90 -2.99 -8.73
CA LEU A 106 -9.65 -3.86 -9.88
C LEU A 106 -10.92 -4.56 -10.35
N THR A 107 -11.73 -5.00 -9.38
CA THR A 107 -12.94 -5.76 -9.65
C THR A 107 -14.17 -5.12 -9.02
N LYS A 108 -15.35 -5.37 -9.59
CA LYS A 108 -16.62 -4.84 -9.08
C LYS A 108 -16.86 -5.28 -7.65
N GLY A 109 -17.01 -4.29 -6.76
CA GLY A 109 -17.19 -4.51 -5.33
C GLY A 109 -16.03 -5.25 -4.67
N GLU A 110 -14.84 -5.28 -5.28
CA GLU A 110 -13.66 -6.05 -4.81
C GLU A 110 -13.97 -7.55 -4.63
N LYS A 111 -14.76 -8.14 -5.52
CA LYS A 111 -15.20 -9.55 -5.41
C LYS A 111 -14.33 -10.54 -6.19
N GLY A 112 -13.45 -10.05 -7.08
CA GLY A 112 -12.60 -10.90 -7.91
C GLY A 112 -13.35 -11.65 -9.03
N GLU A 113 -14.58 -11.25 -9.37
CA GLU A 113 -15.46 -11.96 -10.31
C GLU A 113 -15.63 -11.25 -11.66
N GLU A 114 -15.62 -9.92 -11.66
CA GLU A 114 -15.82 -9.07 -12.84
C GLU A 114 -14.93 -7.84 -12.74
N LEU A 115 -14.28 -7.43 -13.84
CA LEU A 115 -13.49 -6.18 -13.86
C LEU A 115 -14.34 -4.97 -13.55
N ALA A 116 -13.79 -4.05 -12.80
CA ALA A 116 -14.32 -2.71 -12.60
C ALA A 116 -14.23 -1.87 -13.89
N ASP A 117 -14.76 -0.67 -13.88
CA ASP A 117 -14.63 0.29 -14.99
C ASP A 117 -13.24 0.98 -14.95
N LEU A 118 -12.20 0.19 -15.28
CA LEU A 118 -10.81 0.67 -15.20
C LEU A 118 -10.57 1.85 -16.15
N ASP A 119 -11.12 1.79 -17.37
CA ASP A 119 -10.94 2.83 -18.39
C ASP A 119 -11.54 4.17 -17.94
N GLY A 120 -12.78 4.15 -17.45
CA GLY A 120 -13.47 5.35 -16.95
C GLY A 120 -12.78 5.97 -15.74
N MET A 121 -12.19 5.16 -14.87
CA MET A 121 -11.50 5.63 -13.66
C MET A 121 -10.04 6.05 -13.89
N ALA A 122 -9.36 5.51 -14.89
CA ALA A 122 -7.93 5.70 -15.12
C ALA A 122 -7.44 7.16 -15.05
N PRO A 123 -8.14 8.18 -15.59
CA PRO A 123 -7.69 9.56 -15.52
C PRO A 123 -7.62 10.13 -14.09
N PHE A 124 -8.35 9.53 -13.15
CA PHE A 124 -8.60 10.10 -11.82
C PHE A 124 -7.88 9.35 -10.69
N VAL A 125 -7.40 8.14 -10.94
CA VAL A 125 -6.76 7.28 -9.93
C VAL A 125 -5.24 7.17 -10.13
N CYS A 126 -4.50 6.96 -9.04
CA CYS A 126 -3.05 6.73 -9.13
C CYS A 126 -2.72 5.31 -9.64
N ALA A 127 -3.47 4.32 -9.23
CA ALA A 127 -3.30 2.92 -9.55
C ALA A 127 -4.61 2.15 -9.28
N PHE A 128 -4.60 0.82 -9.45
CA PHE A 128 -5.74 -0.04 -9.16
C PHE A 128 -5.37 -1.10 -8.13
N SER A 129 -6.33 -1.44 -7.25
CA SER A 129 -6.15 -2.43 -6.19
C SER A 129 -7.49 -3.04 -5.77
N ASP A 130 -7.48 -4.29 -5.31
CA ASP A 130 -8.54 -4.89 -4.48
C ASP A 130 -7.97 -5.16 -3.09
N ASP A 131 -7.40 -4.11 -2.46
CA ASP A 131 -6.72 -4.26 -1.18
C ASP A 131 -7.62 -4.80 -0.06
N GLY A 132 -7.02 -5.66 0.78
CA GLY A 132 -7.68 -6.35 1.88
C GLY A 132 -8.45 -7.60 1.47
N ARG A 133 -8.55 -7.92 0.15
CA ARG A 133 -9.20 -9.14 -0.36
C ARG A 133 -8.32 -9.93 -1.30
N GLY A 134 -7.56 -9.24 -2.15
CA GLY A 134 -6.76 -9.83 -3.21
C GLY A 134 -7.60 -10.52 -4.30
N VAL A 135 -7.08 -10.57 -5.51
CA VAL A 135 -7.71 -11.27 -6.63
C VAL A 135 -7.28 -12.73 -6.62
N GLN A 136 -8.19 -13.64 -6.26
CA GLN A 136 -7.89 -15.07 -6.10
C GLN A 136 -7.78 -15.82 -7.44
N ASN A 137 -8.55 -15.41 -8.44
CA ASN A 137 -8.59 -16.04 -9.74
C ASN A 137 -7.45 -15.50 -10.62
N GLU A 138 -6.62 -16.41 -11.16
CA GLU A 138 -5.47 -16.06 -11.99
C GLU A 138 -5.88 -15.40 -13.31
N GLU A 139 -6.93 -15.91 -13.97
CA GLU A 139 -7.44 -15.36 -15.23
C GLU A 139 -7.96 -13.94 -15.04
N MET A 140 -8.62 -13.66 -13.91
CA MET A 140 -9.09 -12.33 -13.55
C MET A 140 -7.92 -11.38 -13.31
N MET A 141 -6.89 -11.79 -12.58
CA MET A 141 -5.70 -10.98 -12.36
C MET A 141 -4.94 -10.72 -13.66
N LEU A 142 -4.85 -11.72 -14.54
CA LEU A 142 -4.26 -11.55 -15.88
C LEU A 142 -5.03 -10.51 -16.69
N ALA A 143 -6.36 -10.57 -16.69
CA ALA A 143 -7.21 -9.59 -17.38
C ALA A 143 -7.03 -8.18 -16.79
N ALA A 144 -7.01 -8.04 -15.46
CA ALA A 144 -6.80 -6.79 -14.76
C ALA A 144 -5.43 -6.17 -15.09
N MET A 145 -4.35 -6.95 -15.03
CA MET A 145 -3.00 -6.49 -15.37
C MET A 145 -2.88 -6.11 -16.86
N THR A 146 -3.54 -6.88 -17.74
CA THR A 146 -3.55 -6.57 -19.18
C THR A 146 -4.21 -5.22 -19.45
N GLU A 147 -5.34 -4.94 -18.79
CA GLU A 147 -6.04 -3.68 -18.96
C GLU A 147 -5.29 -2.52 -18.30
N ALA A 148 -4.82 -2.70 -17.07
CA ALA A 148 -4.01 -1.68 -16.37
C ALA A 148 -2.76 -1.29 -17.19
N LYS A 149 -2.10 -2.25 -17.83
CA LYS A 149 -0.95 -1.99 -18.73
C LYS A 149 -1.33 -1.10 -19.90
N LYS A 150 -2.46 -1.35 -20.57
CA LYS A 150 -2.93 -0.50 -21.68
C LYS A 150 -3.21 0.93 -21.23
N LEU A 151 -3.73 1.08 -20.02
CA LEU A 151 -4.04 2.37 -19.40
C LEU A 151 -2.81 3.07 -18.81
N GLY A 152 -1.63 2.43 -18.81
CA GLY A 152 -0.41 2.96 -18.20
C GLY A 152 -0.49 3.06 -16.68
N LYS A 153 -1.26 2.16 -16.05
CA LYS A 153 -1.47 2.13 -14.60
C LYS A 153 -0.76 0.97 -13.94
N ILE A 154 -0.51 1.11 -12.64
CA ILE A 154 0.07 0.09 -11.77
C ILE A 154 -1.07 -0.75 -11.18
N VAL A 155 -0.83 -2.06 -11.01
CA VAL A 155 -1.65 -2.92 -10.14
C VAL A 155 -0.93 -3.06 -8.80
N ALA A 156 -1.59 -2.63 -7.72
CA ALA A 156 -1.12 -2.82 -6.35
C ALA A 156 -1.93 -3.94 -5.68
N ALA A 157 -1.28 -4.95 -5.13
CA ALA A 157 -1.97 -6.15 -4.68
C ALA A 157 -1.71 -6.49 -3.22
N HIS A 158 -2.80 -6.66 -2.48
CA HIS A 158 -2.83 -7.41 -1.24
C HIS A 158 -2.70 -8.90 -1.57
N CYS A 159 -1.55 -9.49 -1.23
CA CYS A 159 -1.26 -10.88 -1.58
C CYS A 159 -1.62 -11.80 -0.42
N GLU A 160 -2.77 -12.44 -0.53
CA GLU A 160 -3.25 -13.40 0.46
C GLU A 160 -4.11 -14.48 -0.20
N GLN A 161 -3.58 -15.71 -0.29
CA GLN A 161 -4.31 -16.85 -0.85
C GLN A 161 -5.30 -17.40 0.17
N ASN A 162 -6.59 -17.08 -0.01
CA ASN A 162 -7.67 -17.38 0.93
C ASN A 162 -7.78 -18.85 1.31
N SER A 163 -7.50 -19.78 0.36
CA SER A 163 -7.56 -21.23 0.62
C SER A 163 -6.54 -21.71 1.66
N LEU A 164 -5.48 -20.94 1.91
CA LEU A 164 -4.42 -21.26 2.87
C LEU A 164 -4.65 -20.64 4.25
N LEU A 165 -5.60 -19.73 4.42
CA LEU A 165 -5.83 -19.04 5.70
C LEU A 165 -6.40 -19.94 6.79
N LYS A 166 -7.24 -20.90 6.44
CA LYS A 166 -7.86 -21.88 7.38
C LYS A 166 -8.50 -21.24 8.63
N GLY A 167 -8.98 -20.00 8.47
CA GLY A 167 -9.54 -19.19 9.55
C GLY A 167 -8.48 -18.71 10.56
N GLY A 168 -7.22 -18.65 10.16
CA GLY A 168 -6.12 -18.07 10.92
C GLY A 168 -6.27 -16.56 11.09
N TYR A 169 -5.56 -16.00 12.08
CA TYR A 169 -5.61 -14.58 12.41
C TYR A 169 -4.30 -14.03 12.99
N ILE A 170 -3.29 -14.87 13.20
CA ILE A 170 -1.91 -14.52 13.55
C ILE A 170 -0.95 -15.41 12.76
N HIS A 171 0.35 -15.21 12.85
CA HIS A 171 1.34 -16.06 12.21
C HIS A 171 1.27 -17.53 12.70
N ASP A 172 1.43 -18.50 11.79
CA ASP A 172 1.56 -19.92 12.10
C ASP A 172 2.98 -20.23 12.63
N GLY A 173 3.33 -19.58 13.74
CA GLY A 173 4.61 -19.69 14.42
C GLY A 173 4.50 -20.37 15.77
N GLU A 174 5.57 -20.28 16.55
CA GLU A 174 5.65 -20.92 17.88
C GLU A 174 4.64 -20.31 18.87
N TYR A 175 4.37 -19.00 18.77
CA TYR A 175 3.38 -18.36 19.63
C TYR A 175 1.98 -18.96 19.42
N ALA A 176 1.55 -19.09 18.16
CA ALA A 176 0.25 -19.67 17.82
C ALA A 176 0.12 -21.10 18.34
N LYS A 177 1.14 -21.94 18.14
CA LYS A 177 1.16 -23.32 18.62
C LYS A 177 1.09 -23.40 20.13
N LYS A 178 1.91 -22.60 20.83
CA LYS A 178 1.99 -22.59 22.29
C LYS A 178 0.68 -22.15 22.96
N HIS A 179 -0.02 -21.18 22.36
CA HIS A 179 -1.23 -20.59 22.94
C HIS A 179 -2.52 -21.13 22.31
N GLY A 180 -2.44 -22.07 21.36
CA GLY A 180 -3.60 -22.70 20.74
C GLY A 180 -4.37 -21.81 19.77
N HIS A 181 -3.68 -20.83 19.15
CA HIS A 181 -4.27 -19.95 18.14
C HIS A 181 -4.22 -20.57 16.74
N ARG A 182 -5.09 -20.09 15.86
CA ARG A 182 -5.10 -20.46 14.45
C ARG A 182 -4.12 -19.58 13.68
N GLY A 183 -3.12 -20.22 13.09
CA GLY A 183 -2.07 -19.55 12.36
C GLY A 183 -2.40 -19.30 10.88
N ILE A 184 -1.77 -18.27 10.31
CA ILE A 184 -1.71 -17.97 8.88
C ILE A 184 -0.28 -18.28 8.43
N CYS A 185 -0.12 -19.26 7.53
CA CYS A 185 1.19 -19.62 7.00
C CYS A 185 1.76 -18.52 6.07
N SER A 186 3.09 -18.43 5.97
CA SER A 186 3.73 -17.48 5.04
C SER A 186 3.42 -17.79 3.58
N GLU A 187 3.14 -19.07 3.27
CA GLU A 187 2.74 -19.48 1.92
C GLU A 187 1.49 -18.75 1.41
N SER A 188 0.56 -18.36 2.30
CA SER A 188 -0.62 -17.59 1.91
C SER A 188 -0.26 -16.26 1.23
N GLU A 189 0.86 -15.66 1.57
CA GLU A 189 1.38 -14.44 0.97
C GLU A 189 2.25 -14.74 -0.25
N TYR A 190 3.35 -15.48 -0.06
CA TYR A 190 4.35 -15.62 -1.12
C TYR A 190 3.87 -16.45 -2.33
N ALA A 191 2.90 -17.36 -2.18
CA ALA A 191 2.36 -18.08 -3.32
C ALA A 191 1.61 -17.15 -4.29
N GLN A 192 0.85 -16.20 -3.75
CA GLN A 192 0.18 -15.20 -4.60
C GLN A 192 1.19 -14.20 -5.17
N VAL A 193 2.19 -13.77 -4.40
CA VAL A 193 3.29 -12.93 -4.91
C VAL A 193 3.99 -13.61 -6.09
N ALA A 194 4.31 -14.91 -5.98
CA ALA A 194 4.95 -15.66 -7.06
C ALA A 194 4.09 -15.71 -8.33
N ARG A 195 2.80 -16.02 -8.19
CA ARG A 195 1.84 -16.03 -9.32
C ARG A 195 1.79 -14.67 -10.01
N ASP A 196 1.59 -13.60 -9.22
CA ASP A 196 1.37 -12.27 -9.78
C ASP A 196 2.63 -11.67 -10.43
N ILE A 197 3.83 -12.02 -9.94
CA ILE A 197 5.09 -11.67 -10.61
C ILE A 197 5.17 -12.27 -12.00
N GLU A 198 4.75 -13.53 -12.19
CA GLU A 198 4.75 -14.17 -13.54
C GLU A 198 3.69 -13.53 -14.44
N LEU A 199 2.54 -13.14 -13.92
CA LEU A 199 1.53 -12.38 -14.67
C LEU A 199 2.06 -10.98 -15.04
N ALA A 200 2.71 -10.28 -14.13
CA ALA A 200 3.35 -8.99 -14.41
C ALA A 200 4.44 -9.13 -15.48
N ARG A 201 5.25 -10.20 -15.44
CA ARG A 201 6.25 -10.52 -16.46
C ARG A 201 5.62 -10.73 -17.84
N SER A 202 4.54 -11.51 -17.92
CA SER A 202 3.88 -11.86 -19.17
C SER A 202 3.14 -10.68 -19.81
N THR A 203 2.53 -9.80 -19.00
CA THR A 203 1.77 -8.64 -19.48
C THR A 203 2.62 -7.39 -19.64
N GLY A 204 3.78 -7.32 -18.97
CA GLY A 204 4.57 -6.12 -18.84
C GLY A 204 3.91 -5.03 -18.00
N CYS A 205 2.89 -5.37 -17.19
CA CYS A 205 2.24 -4.44 -16.27
C CYS A 205 3.19 -4.08 -15.13
N ALA A 206 3.25 -2.81 -14.75
CA ALA A 206 3.89 -2.39 -13.52
C ALA A 206 3.11 -2.95 -12.31
N TYR A 207 3.80 -3.59 -11.39
CA TYR A 207 3.20 -4.33 -10.28
C TYR A 207 3.78 -3.87 -8.94
N HIS A 208 2.92 -3.65 -7.97
CA HIS A 208 3.32 -3.27 -6.61
C HIS A 208 2.76 -4.27 -5.60
N VAL A 209 3.64 -4.87 -4.80
CA VAL A 209 3.25 -5.81 -3.74
C VAL A 209 3.08 -5.05 -2.45
N CYS A 210 1.85 -4.98 -1.94
CA CYS A 210 1.53 -4.28 -0.71
C CYS A 210 2.06 -5.03 0.52
N HIS A 211 2.47 -4.28 1.55
CA HIS A 211 2.75 -4.75 2.92
C HIS A 211 3.34 -6.16 3.03
N ILE A 212 4.44 -6.47 2.31
CA ILE A 212 5.11 -7.77 2.43
C ILE A 212 5.55 -8.03 3.87
N SER A 213 5.41 -9.26 4.31
CA SER A 213 5.67 -9.64 5.70
C SER A 213 6.64 -10.82 5.87
N CYS A 214 6.97 -11.57 4.81
CA CYS A 214 7.79 -12.77 4.89
C CYS A 214 9.03 -12.73 3.98
N LYS A 215 10.06 -13.45 4.37
CA LYS A 215 11.37 -13.52 3.69
C LYS A 215 11.28 -14.10 2.28
N GLU A 216 10.36 -15.02 2.04
CA GLU A 216 10.14 -15.62 0.73
C GLU A 216 9.62 -14.57 -0.26
N SER A 217 8.72 -13.68 0.17
CA SER A 217 8.25 -12.55 -0.67
C SER A 217 9.39 -11.60 -1.02
N VAL A 218 10.27 -11.28 -0.06
CA VAL A 218 11.47 -10.46 -0.31
C VAL A 218 12.34 -11.09 -1.40
N GLU A 219 12.62 -12.39 -1.30
CA GLU A 219 13.48 -13.09 -2.26
C GLU A 219 12.84 -13.18 -3.66
N LEU A 220 11.54 -13.46 -3.74
CA LEU A 220 10.79 -13.49 -5.01
C LEU A 220 10.86 -12.13 -5.73
N ILE A 221 10.60 -11.04 -4.99
CA ILE A 221 10.61 -9.68 -5.54
C ILE A 221 12.04 -9.29 -5.95
N ARG A 222 13.05 -9.59 -5.11
CA ARG A 222 14.47 -9.34 -5.42
C ARG A 222 14.88 -10.00 -6.74
N ASN A 223 14.50 -11.26 -6.93
CA ASN A 223 14.81 -12.02 -8.14
C ASN A 223 14.02 -11.51 -9.37
N ALA A 224 12.76 -11.14 -9.19
CA ALA A 224 11.95 -10.53 -10.24
C ALA A 224 12.57 -9.21 -10.73
N LYS A 225 12.99 -8.33 -9.81
CA LYS A 225 13.69 -7.06 -10.15
C LYS A 225 14.99 -7.33 -10.92
N LYS A 226 15.82 -8.27 -10.46
CA LYS A 226 17.06 -8.66 -11.15
C LYS A 226 16.81 -9.19 -12.56
N SER A 227 15.68 -9.82 -12.80
CA SER A 227 15.28 -10.35 -14.12
C SER A 227 14.51 -9.33 -14.98
N GLY A 228 14.39 -8.07 -14.55
CA GLY A 228 13.82 -6.98 -15.33
C GLY A 228 12.30 -6.88 -15.29
N VAL A 229 11.63 -7.54 -14.34
CA VAL A 229 10.20 -7.32 -14.11
C VAL A 229 10.01 -5.96 -13.43
N ASP A 230 9.05 -5.18 -13.92
CA ASP A 230 8.68 -3.90 -13.32
C ASP A 230 7.85 -4.15 -12.06
N VAL A 231 8.54 -4.47 -10.96
CA VAL A 231 7.93 -4.77 -9.67
C VAL A 231 8.53 -3.91 -8.57
N THR A 232 7.66 -3.41 -7.68
CA THR A 232 8.01 -2.73 -6.43
C THR A 232 7.27 -3.38 -5.27
N CYS A 233 7.66 -3.06 -4.04
CA CYS A 233 6.94 -3.51 -2.85
C CYS A 233 7.05 -2.47 -1.74
N GLU A 234 6.22 -2.64 -0.75
CA GLU A 234 6.27 -1.92 0.52
C GLU A 234 6.19 -2.88 1.69
N THR A 235 6.61 -2.42 2.85
CA THR A 235 6.35 -3.03 4.15
C THR A 235 5.96 -1.94 5.14
N ALA A 236 5.57 -2.32 6.36
CA ALA A 236 5.13 -1.36 7.36
C ALA A 236 6.09 -1.31 8.56
N PRO A 237 6.16 -0.19 9.29
CA PRO A 237 7.09 -0.02 10.41
C PRO A 237 7.02 -1.13 11.46
N HIS A 238 5.83 -1.67 11.74
CA HIS A 238 5.65 -2.73 12.71
C HIS A 238 6.33 -4.04 12.28
N TYR A 239 6.38 -4.37 10.98
CA TYR A 239 7.11 -5.55 10.48
C TYR A 239 8.65 -5.39 10.56
N LEU A 240 9.14 -4.16 10.65
CA LEU A 240 10.58 -3.89 10.79
C LEU A 240 11.08 -3.94 12.24
N VAL A 241 10.17 -3.75 13.22
CA VAL A 241 10.54 -3.63 14.64
C VAL A 241 9.99 -4.75 15.52
N LEU A 242 8.90 -5.42 15.13
CA LEU A 242 8.24 -6.50 15.88
C LEU A 242 8.29 -7.82 15.09
N CYS A 243 8.18 -8.92 15.82
CA CYS A 243 8.01 -10.27 15.29
C CYS A 243 7.03 -11.08 16.16
N ASP A 244 6.81 -12.34 15.85
CA ASP A 244 5.86 -13.20 16.59
C ASP A 244 6.29 -13.49 18.04
N ASP A 245 7.57 -13.34 18.39
CA ASP A 245 8.05 -13.42 19.76
C ASP A 245 7.54 -12.26 20.65
N ASP A 246 7.17 -11.13 20.03
CA ASP A 246 6.66 -9.94 20.73
C ASP A 246 5.14 -10.00 21.00
N LEU A 247 4.44 -11.02 20.45
CA LEU A 247 2.99 -11.16 20.56
C LEU A 247 2.54 -11.31 22.02
N GLN A 248 1.37 -10.76 22.31
CA GLN A 248 0.71 -10.86 23.60
C GLN A 248 -0.78 -11.22 23.38
N GLU A 249 -1.45 -11.70 24.44
CA GLU A 249 -2.90 -11.97 24.45
C GLU A 249 -3.71 -10.64 24.44
N ASP A 250 -3.47 -9.83 23.41
CA ASP A 250 -4.08 -8.52 23.23
C ASP A 250 -4.33 -8.23 21.75
N GLY A 251 -5.55 -7.82 21.41
CA GLY A 251 -5.96 -7.52 20.03
C GLY A 251 -5.14 -6.45 19.32
N ARG A 252 -4.38 -5.62 20.06
CA ARG A 252 -3.46 -4.63 19.49
C ARG A 252 -2.30 -5.25 18.71
N PHE A 253 -1.98 -6.51 18.95
CA PHE A 253 -0.96 -7.27 18.22
C PHE A 253 -1.51 -8.01 16.98
N LYS A 254 -2.83 -7.92 16.75
CA LYS A 254 -3.44 -8.50 15.55
C LYS A 254 -3.40 -7.51 14.40
N MET A 255 -2.76 -7.92 13.30
CA MET A 255 -2.74 -7.20 12.03
C MET A 255 -2.78 -8.18 10.86
N ASN A 256 -3.04 -7.69 9.66
CA ASN A 256 -3.01 -8.49 8.45
C ASN A 256 -2.24 -7.75 7.35
N PRO A 257 -1.16 -8.36 6.82
CA PRO A 257 -0.54 -9.64 7.20
C PRO A 257 -0.13 -9.69 8.69
N PRO A 258 0.02 -10.90 9.28
CA PRO A 258 0.43 -11.03 10.68
C PRO A 258 1.92 -10.69 10.87
N LEU A 259 2.32 -10.33 12.10
CA LEU A 259 3.72 -10.30 12.49
C LEU A 259 4.32 -11.70 12.32
N ARG A 260 5.39 -11.81 11.54
CA ARG A 260 6.07 -13.07 11.22
C ARG A 260 7.24 -13.33 12.16
N SER A 261 8.07 -14.30 11.83
CA SER A 261 9.24 -14.67 12.62
C SER A 261 10.31 -13.57 12.66
N SER A 262 11.25 -13.68 13.60
CA SER A 262 12.42 -12.80 13.66
C SER A 262 13.32 -12.92 12.41
N GLU A 263 13.33 -14.07 11.72
CA GLU A 263 14.02 -14.24 10.44
C GLU A 263 13.34 -13.44 9.31
N ASP A 264 12.00 -13.43 9.28
CA ASP A 264 11.24 -12.62 8.32
C ASP A 264 11.49 -11.13 8.53
N ARG A 265 11.46 -10.67 9.78
CA ARG A 265 11.82 -9.30 10.14
C ARG A 265 13.22 -8.91 9.68
N ALA A 266 14.20 -9.78 9.87
CA ALA A 266 15.57 -9.54 9.43
C ALA A 266 15.66 -9.38 7.91
N ALA A 267 14.96 -10.23 7.14
CA ALA A 267 14.94 -10.17 5.68
C ALA A 267 14.25 -8.90 5.15
N LEU A 268 13.23 -8.41 5.85
CA LEU A 268 12.55 -7.14 5.49
C LEU A 268 13.42 -5.90 5.74
N THR A 269 14.39 -6.00 6.67
CA THR A 269 15.28 -4.89 7.04
C THR A 269 16.49 -4.77 6.10
N GLU A 270 16.90 -5.87 5.44
CA GLU A 270 17.97 -5.90 4.45
C GLU A 270 17.66 -5.11 3.17
#